data_5c98d89848b8b1d4f3999d73fdb30639
#
_entry.id   5c98d89848b8b1d4f3999d73fdb30639
#
_cell.length_a   1.000
_cell.length_b   1.000
_cell.length_c   1.000
_cell.angle_alpha   90.00
_cell.angle_beta   90.00
_cell.angle_gamma   90.00
#
_symmetry.space_group_name_H-M   'P 1'
#
loop_
_entity.id
_entity.type
_entity.pdbx_description
1 polymer ?
#
loop_
_entity_poly.entity_id
_entity_poly.type
_entity_poly.pdbx_seq_one_letter_code
_entity_poly.pdbx_strand_id
1 'polypeptide(L)'
;MKGVIVKKLIAILGALFISMPAFAADNACMSQAAEKKLSGAAQTSFIRKCVVDSCEATSLEKKLAGAAKNSFTKKCVADGLQPLCEKQATGKKLSGAAKTSFMKKCQTGN
;
A
#
# COMPACT_ATOMS: atom_id res chain seq x y z
N MET A 1 -17.22 23.82 -38.16
CA MET A 1 -17.96 23.88 -36.88
C MET A 1 -17.96 22.58 -36.12
N LYS A 2 -18.20 21.47 -36.78
CA LYS A 2 -18.22 20.15 -36.10
C LYS A 2 -16.85 19.73 -35.54
N GLY A 3 -15.75 20.14 -36.17
CA GLY A 3 -14.43 19.82 -35.69
C GLY A 3 -13.99 20.55 -34.42
N VAL A 4 -14.63 21.68 -34.11
CA VAL A 4 -14.34 22.46 -32.93
C VAL A 4 -14.94 21.80 -31.68
N ILE A 5 -16.10 21.18 -31.82
CA ILE A 5 -16.77 20.48 -30.75
C ILE A 5 -16.01 19.24 -30.32
N VAL A 6 -15.48 18.51 -31.30
CA VAL A 6 -14.68 17.30 -31.06
C VAL A 6 -13.37 17.65 -30.35
N LYS A 7 -12.74 18.76 -30.70
CA LYS A 7 -11.51 19.21 -30.05
C LYS A 7 -11.74 19.61 -28.60
N LYS A 8 -12.88 20.18 -28.30
CA LYS A 8 -13.25 20.53 -26.93
C LYS A 8 -13.53 19.29 -26.07
N LEU A 9 -14.11 18.28 -26.66
CA LEU A 9 -14.38 17.03 -25.97
C LEU A 9 -13.12 16.26 -25.62
N ILE A 10 -12.11 16.32 -26.49
CA ILE A 10 -10.81 15.66 -26.24
C ILE A 10 -10.05 16.35 -25.10
N ALA A 11 -10.18 17.66 -24.98
CA ALA A 11 -9.52 18.42 -23.93
C ALA A 11 -10.10 18.11 -22.52
N ILE A 12 -11.37 17.74 -22.45
CA ILE A 12 -12.01 17.41 -21.19
C ILE A 12 -11.60 16.03 -20.69
N LEU A 13 -11.28 15.11 -21.59
CA LEU A 13 -10.81 13.77 -21.22
C LEU A 13 -9.42 13.76 -20.62
N GLY A 14 -8.60 14.77 -20.90
CA GLY A 14 -7.25 14.88 -20.35
C GLY A 14 -7.19 15.31 -18.88
N ALA A 15 -8.29 15.85 -18.34
CA ALA A 15 -8.32 16.38 -16.98
C ALA A 15 -8.70 15.33 -15.91
N LEU A 16 -9.09 14.15 -16.32
CA LEU A 16 -9.56 13.10 -15.41
C LEU A 16 -8.44 12.23 -14.81
N PHE A 17 -7.18 12.48 -15.16
CA PHE A 17 -6.07 11.65 -14.69
C PHE A 17 -5.40 12.16 -13.41
N ILE A 18 -5.92 13.19 -12.76
CA ILE A 18 -5.18 13.87 -11.70
C ILE A 18 -5.59 13.47 -10.28
N SER A 19 -6.39 12.48 -10.09
CA SER A 19 -6.74 12.10 -8.71
C SER A 19 -6.47 10.63 -8.44
N MET A 20 -5.20 10.30 -8.34
CA MET A 20 -4.80 9.10 -7.63
C MET A 20 -4.60 9.48 -6.16
N PRO A 21 -5.48 9.10 -5.25
CA PRO A 21 -5.22 9.31 -3.85
C PRO A 21 -4.00 8.51 -3.43
N ALA A 22 -3.18 9.11 -2.57
CA ALA A 22 -1.94 8.52 -2.08
C ALA A 22 -2.14 7.19 -1.34
N PHE A 23 -3.37 6.78 -1.08
CA PHE A 23 -3.72 5.52 -0.42
C PHE A 23 -3.67 4.30 -1.34
N ALA A 24 -3.39 4.49 -2.61
CA ALA A 24 -3.34 3.38 -3.56
C ALA A 24 -2.10 2.48 -3.41
N ALA A 25 -1.09 2.92 -2.67
CA ALA A 25 0.17 2.19 -2.54
C ALA A 25 0.00 0.80 -1.90
N ASP A 26 -0.78 0.72 -0.82
CA ASP A 26 -0.99 -0.53 -0.09
C ASP A 26 -1.79 -1.53 -0.92
N ASN A 27 -2.87 -1.05 -1.53
CA ASN A 27 -3.68 -1.86 -2.42
C ASN A 27 -2.91 -2.22 -3.69
N ALA A 28 -2.03 -1.34 -4.16
CA ALA A 28 -1.19 -1.61 -5.32
C ALA A 28 -0.23 -2.77 -5.07
N CYS A 29 0.38 -2.85 -3.88
CA CYS A 29 1.26 -3.97 -3.53
C CYS A 29 0.52 -5.30 -3.54
N MET A 30 -0.69 -5.34 -2.99
CA MET A 30 -1.52 -6.54 -2.99
C MET A 30 -1.94 -6.93 -4.40
N SER A 31 -2.32 -5.96 -5.21
CA SER A 31 -2.70 -6.19 -6.61
C SER A 31 -1.54 -6.72 -7.43
N GLN A 32 -0.35 -6.16 -7.26
CA GLN A 32 0.83 -6.63 -7.95
C GLN A 32 1.19 -8.07 -7.57
N ALA A 33 1.06 -8.43 -6.29
CA ALA A 33 1.28 -9.79 -5.84
C ALA A 33 0.27 -10.75 -6.48
N ALA A 34 -0.98 -10.34 -6.60
CA ALA A 34 -2.02 -11.14 -7.26
C ALA A 34 -1.74 -11.30 -8.75
N GLU A 35 -1.31 -10.26 -9.43
CA GLU A 35 -0.94 -10.32 -10.86
C GLU A 35 0.21 -11.29 -11.10
N LYS A 36 1.17 -11.33 -10.18
CA LYS A 36 2.30 -12.26 -10.24
C LYS A 36 1.93 -13.67 -9.77
N LYS A 37 0.67 -13.88 -9.38
CA LYS A 37 0.16 -15.16 -8.89
C LYS A 37 0.96 -15.70 -7.71
N LEU A 38 1.42 -14.81 -6.86
CA LEU A 38 2.15 -15.18 -5.65
C LEU A 38 1.18 -15.64 -4.57
N SER A 39 1.62 -16.61 -3.77
CA SER A 39 0.83 -17.12 -2.67
C SER A 39 1.73 -17.49 -1.49
N GLY A 40 1.14 -17.63 -0.31
CA GLY A 40 1.86 -18.03 0.89
C GLY A 40 2.99 -17.08 1.27
N ALA A 41 4.14 -17.63 1.61
CA ALA A 41 5.30 -16.87 2.05
C ALA A 41 5.84 -15.93 0.96
N ALA A 42 5.80 -16.35 -0.30
CA ALA A 42 6.24 -15.52 -1.41
C ALA A 42 5.40 -14.25 -1.55
N GLN A 43 4.09 -14.39 -1.43
CA GLN A 43 3.16 -13.25 -1.46
C GLN A 43 3.43 -12.29 -0.30
N THR A 44 3.58 -12.83 0.90
CA THR A 44 3.84 -12.03 2.09
C THR A 44 5.16 -11.26 1.97
N SER A 45 6.22 -11.92 1.54
CA SER A 45 7.53 -11.28 1.36
C SER A 45 7.48 -10.19 0.31
N PHE A 46 6.80 -10.43 -0.80
CA PHE A 46 6.66 -9.46 -1.87
C PHE A 46 5.92 -8.21 -1.40
N ILE A 47 4.77 -8.40 -0.73
CA ILE A 47 3.96 -7.27 -0.25
C ILE A 47 4.73 -6.47 0.80
N ARG A 48 5.41 -7.13 1.73
CA ARG A 48 6.23 -6.44 2.73
C ARG A 48 7.30 -5.56 2.09
N LYS A 49 8.05 -6.11 1.17
CA LYS A 49 9.09 -5.35 0.48
C LYS A 49 8.49 -4.16 -0.28
N CYS A 50 7.41 -4.39 -0.99
CA CYS A 50 6.70 -3.35 -1.73
C CYS A 50 6.26 -2.21 -0.80
N VAL A 51 5.66 -2.53 0.34
CA VAL A 51 5.20 -1.53 1.31
C VAL A 51 6.37 -0.78 1.93
N VAL A 52 7.44 -1.48 2.32
CA VAL A 52 8.64 -0.85 2.89
C VAL A 52 9.25 0.13 1.89
N ASP A 53 9.45 -0.30 0.66
CA ASP A 53 10.04 0.54 -0.39
C ASP A 53 9.17 1.78 -0.64
N SER A 54 7.85 1.63 -0.66
CA SER A 54 6.91 2.74 -0.82
C SER A 54 6.99 3.72 0.35
N CYS A 55 7.08 3.22 1.57
CA CYS A 55 7.16 4.04 2.76
C CYS A 55 8.49 4.80 2.84
N GLU A 56 9.58 4.15 2.46
CA GLU A 56 10.90 4.81 2.39
C GLU A 56 10.89 5.92 1.35
N ALA A 57 10.36 5.65 0.16
CA ALA A 57 10.25 6.65 -0.90
C ALA A 57 9.45 7.86 -0.44
N THR A 58 8.32 7.63 0.25
CA THR A 58 7.49 8.71 0.78
C THR A 58 8.24 9.52 1.83
N SER A 59 9.02 8.86 2.70
CA SER A 59 9.80 9.57 3.72
C SER A 59 10.86 10.47 3.08
N LEU A 60 11.46 10.04 1.98
CA LEU A 60 12.42 10.84 1.23
C LEU A 60 11.75 12.04 0.56
N GLU A 61 10.57 11.85 -0.01
CA GLU A 61 9.79 12.96 -0.59
C GLU A 61 9.46 14.02 0.45
N LYS A 62 9.15 13.59 1.67
CA LYS A 62 8.86 14.49 2.80
C LYS A 62 10.12 15.05 3.44
N LYS A 63 11.29 14.65 2.95
CA LYS A 63 12.61 15.09 3.48
C LYS A 63 12.78 14.81 4.96
N LEU A 64 12.24 13.69 5.42
CA LEU A 64 12.39 13.26 6.80
C LEU A 64 13.76 12.64 7.01
N ALA A 65 14.31 12.83 8.20
CA ALA A 65 15.62 12.30 8.58
C ALA A 65 15.64 11.92 10.05
N GLY A 66 16.58 11.04 10.42
CA GLY A 66 16.77 10.61 11.80
C GLY A 66 15.55 9.96 12.41
N ALA A 67 15.23 10.34 13.65
CA ALA A 67 14.11 9.77 14.39
C ALA A 67 12.76 9.98 13.71
N ALA A 68 12.56 11.13 13.07
CA ALA A 68 11.33 11.42 12.35
C ALA A 68 11.11 10.47 11.18
N LYS A 69 12.17 10.18 10.42
CA LYS A 69 12.12 9.21 9.32
C LYS A 69 11.79 7.82 9.85
N ASN A 70 12.46 7.39 10.91
CA ASN A 70 12.24 6.06 11.49
C ASN A 70 10.81 5.89 12.00
N SER A 71 10.30 6.87 12.73
CA SER A 71 8.92 6.84 13.25
C SER A 71 7.90 6.81 12.13
N PHE A 72 8.09 7.65 11.12
CA PHE A 72 7.21 7.70 9.97
C PHE A 72 7.21 6.37 9.22
N THR A 73 8.39 5.83 8.93
CA THR A 73 8.52 4.59 8.18
C THR A 73 7.89 3.41 8.94
N LYS A 74 8.12 3.31 10.24
CA LYS A 74 7.51 2.25 11.06
C LYS A 74 5.99 2.30 11.02
N LYS A 75 5.43 3.48 11.22
CA LYS A 75 3.97 3.66 11.19
C LYS A 75 3.41 3.38 9.79
N CYS A 76 4.07 3.90 8.78
CA CYS A 76 3.66 3.71 7.38
C CYS A 76 3.64 2.22 7.03
N VAL A 77 4.69 1.49 7.38
CA VAL A 77 4.77 0.04 7.11
C VAL A 77 3.71 -0.73 7.89
N ALA A 78 3.51 -0.40 9.17
CA ALA A 78 2.48 -1.04 9.98
C ALA A 78 1.09 -0.83 9.38
N ASP A 79 0.76 0.39 9.00
CA ASP A 79 -0.51 0.72 8.37
C ASP A 79 -0.67 0.03 7.01
N GLY A 80 0.39 0.01 6.22
CA GLY A 80 0.38 -0.62 4.91
C GLY A 80 0.26 -2.15 4.95
N LEU A 81 0.76 -2.77 5.99
CA LEU A 81 0.66 -4.22 6.18
C LEU A 81 -0.62 -4.65 6.88
N GLN A 82 -1.37 -3.71 7.44
CA GLN A 82 -2.58 -4.04 8.20
C GLN A 82 -3.58 -4.91 7.41
N PRO A 83 -3.95 -4.57 6.16
CA PRO A 83 -4.89 -5.40 5.40
C PRO A 83 -4.39 -6.83 5.20
N LEU A 84 -3.10 -6.99 4.90
CA LEU A 84 -2.50 -8.31 4.73
C LEU A 84 -2.53 -9.09 6.04
N CYS A 85 -2.13 -8.46 7.14
CA CYS A 85 -2.09 -9.09 8.45
C CYS A 85 -3.48 -9.47 8.95
N GLU A 86 -4.49 -8.61 8.70
CA GLU A 86 -5.88 -8.94 9.04
C GLU A 86 -6.39 -10.13 8.25
N LYS A 87 -6.10 -10.16 6.96
CA LYS A 87 -6.49 -11.29 6.12
C LYS A 87 -5.90 -12.60 6.62
N GLN A 88 -4.63 -12.58 7.01
CA GLN A 88 -3.97 -13.75 7.56
C GLN A 88 -4.54 -14.15 8.92
N ALA A 89 -4.82 -13.18 9.79
CA ALA A 89 -5.42 -13.45 11.10
C ALA A 89 -6.80 -14.06 10.95
N THR A 90 -7.61 -13.53 10.03
CA THR A 90 -8.94 -14.07 9.74
C THR A 90 -8.85 -15.49 9.18
N GLY A 91 -7.90 -15.73 8.27
CA GLY A 91 -7.66 -17.06 7.71
C GLY A 91 -7.26 -18.09 8.76
N LYS A 92 -6.56 -17.65 9.80
CA LYS A 92 -6.18 -18.48 10.94
C LYS A 92 -7.25 -18.54 12.04
N LYS A 93 -8.36 -17.84 11.85
CA LYS A 93 -9.48 -17.77 12.80
C LYS A 93 -9.05 -17.26 14.18
N LEU A 94 -8.11 -16.31 14.20
CA LEU A 94 -7.64 -15.71 15.43
C LEU A 94 -8.63 -14.65 15.94
N SER A 95 -8.76 -14.54 17.26
CA SER A 95 -9.62 -13.55 17.89
C SER A 95 -9.02 -13.11 19.23
N GLY A 96 -9.50 -11.98 19.75
CA GLY A 96 -9.06 -11.44 21.03
C GLY A 96 -7.56 -11.18 21.10
N ALA A 97 -6.94 -11.56 22.20
CA ALA A 97 -5.51 -11.32 22.45
C ALA A 97 -4.61 -12.02 21.42
N ALA A 98 -4.99 -13.20 20.95
CA ALA A 98 -4.24 -13.94 19.94
C ALA A 98 -4.18 -13.16 18.63
N LYS A 99 -5.30 -12.57 18.20
CA LYS A 99 -5.33 -11.73 17.01
C LYS A 99 -4.46 -10.48 17.18
N THR A 100 -4.58 -9.80 18.32
CA THR A 100 -3.79 -8.61 18.60
C THR A 100 -2.29 -8.88 18.57
N SER A 101 -1.85 -9.96 19.21
CA SER A 101 -0.44 -10.37 19.22
C SER A 101 0.04 -10.74 17.84
N PHE A 102 -0.76 -11.45 17.07
CA PHE A 102 -0.44 -11.81 15.71
C PHE A 102 -0.28 -10.57 14.82
N MET A 103 -1.23 -9.64 14.93
CA MET A 103 -1.19 -8.39 14.16
C MET A 103 0.07 -7.60 14.43
N LYS A 104 0.45 -7.44 15.71
CA LYS A 104 1.68 -6.73 16.07
C LYS A 104 2.91 -7.36 15.43
N LYS A 105 3.07 -8.66 15.57
CA LYS A 105 4.20 -9.38 14.96
C LYS A 105 4.20 -9.27 13.44
N CYS A 106 3.05 -9.42 12.84
CA CYS A 106 2.91 -9.33 11.39
C CYS A 106 3.31 -7.93 10.88
N GLN A 107 2.84 -6.88 11.53
CA GLN A 107 3.12 -5.50 11.13
C GLN A 107 4.58 -5.10 11.37
N THR A 108 5.22 -5.63 12.39
CA THR A 108 6.63 -5.32 12.68
C THR A 108 7.60 -6.18 11.89
N GLY A 109 7.12 -7.22 11.26
CA GLY A 109 7.98 -8.09 10.46
C GLY A 109 8.71 -9.19 11.25
N ASN A 110 8.34 -9.39 12.51
CA ASN A 110 8.93 -10.42 13.38
C ASN A 110 8.03 -11.65 13.47
#